data_516622573d7895698855c2a6466ad3c5
#
_entry.id   516622573d7895698855c2a6466ad3c5
#
_cell.length_a   1.000
_cell.length_b   1.000
_cell.length_c   1.000
_cell.angle_alpha   90.00
_cell.angle_beta   90.00
_cell.angle_gamma   90.00
#
_symmetry.space_group_name_H-M   'P 1'
#
loop_
_entity.id
_entity.type
_entity.pdbx_description
1 polymer ?
#
loop_
_entity_poly.entity_id
_entity_poly.type
_entity_poly.pdbx_seq_one_letter_code
_entity_poly.pdbx_strand_id
1 'polypeptide(L)'
;MAEYTSSKKYDAGIYRPDIGGIHPAKLLHEMARLAVDAGVKIFSETAVTKIENHKTTFTLTTTQGKITAQHLISATNAYTDQAQPWLRRRLIPVISEMIATEKLGTNRVRALTPKLNMFGESKQLGHYYRPSPDGQRILLGGRRMHKQESSAKQRLHDALAEIFPELKDTKIDSYWRGFVAFPFDQLPKLAVHKGIIYPSGFCGSGTVWARWLGQKAAFMILGEAAESAFKNLPMMTLPLYSGDPWFLPLAMSYYRLRDRLSVSTK
;
A
#
# COMPACT_ATOMS: atom_id res chain seq x y z
N MET A 1 25.79 -1.91 -12.45
CA MET A 1 24.37 -2.21 -12.75
C MET A 1 24.21 -3.60 -13.37
N ALA A 2 25.01 -4.01 -14.35
CA ALA A 2 24.88 -5.32 -15.02
C ALA A 2 24.90 -6.54 -14.09
N GLU A 3 25.53 -6.44 -12.94
CA GLU A 3 25.53 -7.49 -11.91
C GLU A 3 24.14 -7.72 -11.28
N TYR A 4 23.26 -6.72 -11.32
CA TYR A 4 21.95 -6.76 -10.67
C TYR A 4 20.79 -6.84 -11.65
N THR A 5 20.92 -6.21 -12.82
CA THR A 5 19.87 -6.18 -13.84
C THR A 5 20.44 -6.06 -15.24
N SER A 6 19.80 -6.70 -16.23
CA SER A 6 20.13 -6.54 -17.65
C SER A 6 19.60 -5.22 -18.24
N SER A 7 18.74 -4.51 -17.51
CA SER A 7 18.14 -3.28 -17.98
C SER A 7 19.19 -2.20 -18.28
N LYS A 8 19.10 -1.62 -19.46
CA LYS A 8 19.91 -0.47 -19.91
C LYS A 8 19.24 0.87 -19.61
N LYS A 9 18.06 0.86 -18.97
CA LYS A 9 17.30 2.07 -18.62
C LYS A 9 17.96 2.87 -17.49
N TYR A 10 18.82 2.23 -16.69
CA TYR A 10 19.40 2.82 -15.49
C TYR A 10 20.91 2.91 -15.58
N ASP A 11 21.45 4.12 -15.40
CA ASP A 11 22.91 4.37 -15.39
C ASP A 11 23.54 3.98 -14.04
N ALA A 12 22.83 4.20 -12.93
CA ALA A 12 23.31 3.95 -11.59
C ALA A 12 22.17 3.49 -10.66
N GLY A 13 22.53 2.96 -9.50
CA GLY A 13 21.60 2.56 -8.47
C GLY A 13 22.25 2.49 -7.09
N ILE A 14 21.42 2.53 -6.05
CA ILE A 14 21.86 2.35 -4.66
C ILE A 14 21.43 0.95 -4.23
N TYR A 15 22.38 0.12 -3.84
CA TYR A 15 22.09 -1.18 -3.23
C TYR A 15 21.85 -1.02 -1.72
N ARG A 16 20.73 -1.56 -1.24
CA ARG A 16 20.31 -1.54 0.16
C ARG A 16 20.27 -2.96 0.71
N PRO A 17 21.36 -3.45 1.34
CA PRO A 17 21.42 -4.81 1.89
C PRO A 17 20.55 -4.98 3.16
N ASP A 18 20.15 -3.88 3.78
CA ASP A 18 19.31 -3.81 4.97
C ASP A 18 17.80 -3.95 4.68
N ILE A 19 17.41 -4.00 3.40
CA ILE A 19 16.01 -4.14 2.97
C ILE A 19 15.79 -5.53 2.37
N GLY A 20 14.75 -6.20 2.83
CA GLY A 20 14.34 -7.50 2.32
C GLY A 20 13.01 -7.47 1.56
N GLY A 21 12.71 -8.55 0.85
CA GLY A 21 11.42 -8.79 0.22
C GLY A 21 10.67 -9.93 0.88
N ILE A 22 9.36 -9.79 0.90
CA ILE A 22 8.46 -10.80 1.44
C ILE A 22 7.39 -11.16 0.42
N HIS A 23 6.69 -12.24 0.69
CA HIS A 23 5.45 -12.59 0.02
C HIS A 23 4.28 -12.06 0.84
N PRO A 24 3.63 -10.92 0.47
CA PRO A 24 2.68 -10.25 1.36
C PRO A 24 1.45 -11.10 1.68
N ALA A 25 0.94 -11.88 0.72
CA ALA A 25 -0.20 -12.75 0.97
C ALA A 25 0.11 -13.89 1.95
N LYS A 26 1.30 -14.50 1.86
CA LYS A 26 1.73 -15.52 2.85
C LYS A 26 1.90 -14.91 4.23
N LEU A 27 2.51 -13.72 4.32
CA LEU A 27 2.65 -13.01 5.60
C LEU A 27 1.29 -12.75 6.23
N LEU A 28 0.33 -12.21 5.46
CA LEU A 28 -1.01 -11.92 5.96
C LEU A 28 -1.75 -13.19 6.40
N HIS A 29 -1.64 -14.27 5.61
CA HIS A 29 -2.24 -15.56 5.95
C HIS A 29 -1.71 -16.09 7.28
N GLU A 30 -0.39 -16.10 7.47
CA GLU A 30 0.22 -16.58 8.71
C GLU A 30 -0.12 -15.69 9.92
N MET A 31 -0.16 -14.37 9.73
CA MET A 31 -0.59 -13.45 10.80
C MET A 31 -2.05 -13.70 11.20
N ALA A 32 -2.94 -13.93 10.22
CA ALA A 32 -4.34 -14.25 10.50
C ALA A 32 -4.46 -15.60 11.23
N ARG A 33 -3.71 -16.63 10.81
CA ARG A 33 -3.67 -17.93 11.49
C ARG A 33 -3.22 -17.79 12.94
N LEU A 34 -2.10 -17.09 13.18
CA LEU A 34 -1.60 -16.83 14.54
C LEU A 34 -2.61 -16.06 15.41
N ALA A 35 -3.34 -15.11 14.83
CA ALA A 35 -4.39 -14.39 15.55
C ALA A 35 -5.54 -15.32 15.96
N VAL A 36 -5.99 -16.20 15.07
CA VAL A 36 -7.03 -17.19 15.35
C VAL A 36 -6.57 -18.18 16.42
N ASP A 37 -5.33 -18.68 16.32
CA ASP A 37 -4.71 -19.58 17.31
C ASP A 37 -4.63 -18.91 18.70
N ALA A 38 -4.47 -17.58 18.74
CA ALA A 38 -4.51 -16.78 19.97
C ALA A 38 -5.94 -16.43 20.45
N GLY A 39 -6.99 -16.97 19.82
CA GLY A 39 -8.38 -16.79 20.21
C GLY A 39 -9.10 -15.59 19.58
N VAL A 40 -8.49 -14.90 18.62
CA VAL A 40 -9.15 -13.81 17.88
C VAL A 40 -10.23 -14.38 16.96
N LYS A 41 -11.44 -13.81 17.02
CA LYS A 41 -12.53 -14.15 16.12
C LYS A 41 -12.50 -13.25 14.90
N ILE A 42 -12.40 -13.82 13.72
CA ILE A 42 -12.40 -13.10 12.43
C ILE A 42 -13.77 -13.32 11.77
N PHE A 43 -14.44 -12.23 11.42
CA PHE A 43 -15.73 -12.27 10.74
C PHE A 43 -15.56 -11.69 9.32
N SER A 44 -15.56 -12.55 8.33
CA SER A 44 -15.58 -12.16 6.91
C SER A 44 -16.97 -11.67 6.50
N GLU A 45 -17.03 -10.90 5.39
CA GLU A 45 -18.27 -10.37 4.81
C GLU A 45 -19.16 -9.60 5.78
N THR A 46 -18.57 -9.09 6.86
CA THR A 46 -19.24 -8.40 7.96
C THR A 46 -18.86 -6.92 7.96
N ALA A 47 -19.26 -6.22 6.91
CA ALA A 47 -18.97 -4.80 6.76
C ALA A 47 -19.65 -3.96 7.83
N VAL A 48 -18.88 -3.10 8.51
CA VAL A 48 -19.40 -2.13 9.49
C VAL A 48 -19.98 -0.95 8.72
N THR A 49 -21.28 -0.72 8.89
CA THR A 49 -22.01 0.36 8.19
C THR A 49 -22.25 1.59 9.07
N LYS A 50 -22.23 1.43 10.41
CA LYS A 50 -22.42 2.50 11.38
C LYS A 50 -21.64 2.22 12.65
N ILE A 51 -21.07 3.27 13.25
CA ILE A 51 -20.42 3.23 14.57
C ILE A 51 -21.10 4.25 15.45
N GLU A 52 -21.63 3.78 16.58
CA GLU A 52 -22.21 4.61 17.64
C GLU A 52 -21.31 4.54 18.87
N ASN A 53 -20.89 5.72 19.33
CA ASN A 53 -20.03 5.84 20.50
C ASN A 53 -20.89 6.18 21.73
N HIS A 54 -20.85 5.34 22.73
CA HIS A 54 -21.43 5.54 24.04
C HIS A 54 -20.32 5.91 25.03
N LYS A 55 -20.67 6.32 26.24
CA LYS A 55 -19.64 6.77 27.22
C LYS A 55 -18.58 5.71 27.53
N THR A 56 -18.97 4.43 27.57
CA THR A 56 -18.11 3.30 27.98
C THR A 56 -17.99 2.20 26.93
N THR A 57 -18.77 2.26 25.85
CA THR A 57 -18.83 1.20 24.83
C THR A 57 -19.07 1.79 23.44
N PHE A 58 -18.82 0.97 22.44
CA PHE A 58 -19.17 1.22 21.04
C PHE A 58 -20.19 0.19 20.58
N THR A 59 -21.18 0.63 19.80
CA THR A 59 -22.05 -0.27 19.04
C THR A 59 -21.73 -0.15 17.56
N LEU A 60 -21.36 -1.26 16.95
CA LEU A 60 -21.08 -1.36 15.53
C LEU A 60 -22.27 -2.08 14.86
N THR A 61 -22.93 -1.41 13.94
CA THR A 61 -23.92 -2.05 13.07
C THR A 61 -23.17 -2.61 11.86
N THR A 62 -23.40 -3.87 11.58
CA THR A 62 -22.78 -4.57 10.45
C THR A 62 -23.85 -5.13 9.52
N THR A 63 -23.43 -5.64 8.36
CA THR A 63 -24.32 -6.34 7.42
C THR A 63 -24.90 -7.64 7.98
N GLN A 64 -24.30 -8.20 9.05
CA GLN A 64 -24.70 -9.48 9.65
C GLN A 64 -25.36 -9.33 11.04
N GLY A 65 -25.35 -8.11 11.63
CA GLY A 65 -25.89 -7.87 12.95
C GLY A 65 -25.21 -6.73 13.69
N LYS A 66 -25.21 -6.77 15.01
CA LYS A 66 -24.60 -5.73 15.85
C LYS A 66 -23.51 -6.32 16.75
N ILE A 67 -22.46 -5.55 16.96
CA ILE A 67 -21.35 -5.86 17.86
C ILE A 67 -21.25 -4.75 18.90
N THR A 68 -21.15 -5.10 20.18
CA THR A 68 -20.83 -4.16 21.25
C THR A 68 -19.41 -4.42 21.75
N ALA A 69 -18.62 -3.36 21.88
CA ALA A 69 -17.23 -3.45 22.33
C ALA A 69 -16.88 -2.28 23.27
N GLN A 70 -15.98 -2.52 24.22
CA GLN A 70 -15.46 -1.48 25.12
C GLN A 70 -14.38 -0.63 24.42
N HIS A 71 -13.60 -1.24 23.55
CA HIS A 71 -12.52 -0.59 22.81
C HIS A 71 -12.69 -0.80 21.31
N LEU A 72 -12.28 0.16 20.52
CA LEU A 72 -12.37 0.10 19.07
C LEU A 72 -11.06 0.58 18.41
N ILE A 73 -10.46 -0.29 17.61
CA ILE A 73 -9.37 0.06 16.70
C ILE A 73 -9.94 0.03 15.28
N SER A 74 -9.82 1.14 14.56
CA SER A 74 -10.19 1.20 13.16
C SER A 74 -8.92 1.06 12.30
N ALA A 75 -8.77 -0.07 11.65
CA ALA A 75 -7.63 -0.40 10.79
C ALA A 75 -8.00 -0.40 9.29
N THR A 76 -9.06 0.31 8.91
CA THR A 76 -9.60 0.36 7.54
C THR A 76 -8.69 1.06 6.54
N ASN A 77 -7.79 1.95 7.01
CA ASN A 77 -6.79 2.65 6.22
C ASN A 77 -7.38 3.24 4.91
N ALA A 78 -6.86 2.85 3.74
CA ALA A 78 -7.31 3.35 2.43
C ALA A 78 -8.74 2.90 2.05
N TYR A 79 -9.30 1.93 2.76
CA TYR A 79 -10.67 1.43 2.54
C TYR A 79 -11.69 2.04 3.50
N THR A 80 -11.32 3.14 4.17
CA THR A 80 -12.22 3.88 5.04
C THR A 80 -13.37 4.50 4.23
N ASP A 81 -14.59 4.19 4.65
CA ASP A 81 -15.83 4.60 3.99
C ASP A 81 -16.67 5.60 4.82
N GLN A 82 -17.96 5.69 4.52
CA GLN A 82 -18.91 6.60 5.18
C GLN A 82 -19.19 6.24 6.65
N ALA A 83 -18.91 5.01 7.08
CA ALA A 83 -19.06 4.65 8.49
C ALA A 83 -18.06 5.41 9.39
N GLN A 84 -16.99 5.94 8.79
CA GLN A 84 -15.93 6.67 9.50
C GLN A 84 -15.55 7.99 8.79
N PRO A 85 -16.45 8.96 8.71
CA PRO A 85 -16.27 10.18 7.93
C PRO A 85 -15.11 11.05 8.44
N TRP A 86 -14.78 10.95 9.74
CA TRP A 86 -13.65 11.67 10.32
C TRP A 86 -12.31 11.19 9.74
N LEU A 87 -12.06 9.87 9.69
CA LEU A 87 -10.83 9.32 9.11
C LEU A 87 -10.81 9.49 7.58
N ARG A 88 -11.95 9.22 6.92
CA ARG A 88 -12.08 9.30 5.47
C ARG A 88 -11.64 10.65 4.90
N ARG A 89 -11.94 11.75 5.58
CA ARG A 89 -11.54 13.12 5.18
C ARG A 89 -10.06 13.44 5.42
N ARG A 90 -9.30 12.52 5.99
CA ARG A 90 -7.89 12.72 6.40
C ARG A 90 -6.93 11.82 5.68
N LEU A 91 -7.44 10.95 4.85
CA LEU A 91 -6.65 10.02 4.05
C LEU A 91 -6.96 10.20 2.57
N ILE A 92 -5.92 10.22 1.75
CA ILE A 92 -6.00 10.28 0.30
C ILE A 92 -5.79 8.84 -0.22
N PRO A 93 -6.85 8.17 -0.71
CA PRO A 93 -6.71 6.85 -1.32
C PRO A 93 -6.08 6.98 -2.71
N VAL A 94 -4.97 6.30 -2.92
CA VAL A 94 -4.26 6.22 -4.20
C VAL A 94 -4.28 4.78 -4.67
N ILE A 95 -4.64 4.55 -5.92
CA ILE A 95 -4.62 3.20 -6.50
C ILE A 95 -3.19 2.81 -6.82
N SER A 96 -2.76 1.66 -6.31
CA SER A 96 -1.55 0.95 -6.69
C SER A 96 -1.93 -0.27 -7.52
N GLU A 97 -1.22 -0.48 -8.61
CA GLU A 97 -1.50 -1.52 -9.60
C GLU A 97 -0.28 -2.39 -9.83
N MET A 98 -0.52 -3.66 -10.14
CA MET A 98 0.56 -4.59 -10.44
C MET A 98 0.18 -5.54 -11.57
N ILE A 99 1.21 -5.94 -12.31
CA ILE A 99 1.15 -7.04 -13.30
C ILE A 99 2.13 -8.14 -12.92
N ALA A 100 1.82 -9.35 -13.39
CA ALA A 100 2.78 -10.45 -13.46
C ALA A 100 2.82 -11.00 -14.89
N THR A 101 4.03 -11.22 -15.39
CA THR A 101 4.22 -11.88 -16.69
C THR A 101 3.72 -13.32 -16.65
N GLU A 102 3.53 -13.93 -17.81
CA GLU A 102 3.50 -15.38 -17.94
C GLU A 102 4.78 -16.02 -17.37
N LYS A 103 4.81 -17.34 -17.23
CA LYS A 103 6.02 -18.04 -16.80
C LYS A 103 7.12 -17.90 -17.83
N LEU A 104 8.20 -17.22 -17.49
CA LEU A 104 9.39 -17.02 -18.30
C LEU A 104 10.43 -18.15 -18.13
N GLY A 105 10.32 -18.86 -16.99
CA GLY A 105 11.33 -19.80 -16.52
C GLY A 105 12.48 -19.13 -15.77
N THR A 106 13.09 -19.89 -14.86
CA THR A 106 14.12 -19.38 -13.94
C THR A 106 15.36 -18.84 -14.66
N ASN A 107 15.77 -19.47 -15.77
CA ASN A 107 16.93 -19.02 -16.54
C ASN A 107 16.73 -17.63 -17.15
N ARG A 108 15.56 -17.40 -17.77
CA ARG A 108 15.22 -16.08 -18.37
C ARG A 108 15.09 -15.00 -17.30
N VAL A 109 14.43 -15.31 -16.16
CA VAL A 109 14.33 -14.38 -15.03
C VAL A 109 15.71 -14.04 -14.45
N ARG A 110 16.62 -15.02 -14.32
CA ARG A 110 18.00 -14.75 -13.90
C ARG A 110 18.81 -13.97 -14.91
N ALA A 111 18.55 -14.11 -16.22
CA ALA A 111 19.19 -13.27 -17.23
C ALA A 111 18.77 -11.79 -17.07
N LEU A 112 17.50 -11.52 -16.69
CA LEU A 112 16.98 -10.17 -16.45
C LEU A 112 17.43 -9.59 -15.11
N THR A 113 17.43 -10.41 -14.06
CA THR A 113 17.71 -10.03 -12.68
C THR A 113 18.62 -11.06 -12.01
N PRO A 114 19.95 -11.04 -12.29
CA PRO A 114 20.88 -12.12 -11.91
C PRO A 114 20.87 -12.51 -10.42
N LYS A 115 20.73 -11.52 -9.53
CA LYS A 115 20.69 -11.71 -8.07
C LYS A 115 19.27 -11.81 -7.50
N LEU A 116 18.25 -11.85 -8.36
CA LEU A 116 16.83 -11.90 -7.97
C LEU A 116 16.41 -10.79 -6.99
N ASN A 117 17.05 -9.62 -7.08
CA ASN A 117 16.77 -8.47 -6.24
C ASN A 117 15.39 -7.87 -6.55
N MET A 118 14.94 -7.02 -5.65
CA MET A 118 13.82 -6.10 -5.88
C MET A 118 14.35 -4.74 -6.26
N PHE A 119 13.63 -4.06 -7.13
CA PHE A 119 14.02 -2.77 -7.70
C PHE A 119 12.91 -1.76 -7.51
N GLY A 120 13.29 -0.51 -7.28
CA GLY A 120 12.39 0.64 -7.25
C GLY A 120 13.07 1.84 -7.90
N GLU A 121 12.31 2.57 -8.70
CA GLU A 121 12.78 3.81 -9.31
C GLU A 121 12.74 4.96 -8.29
N SER A 122 13.70 5.88 -8.37
CA SER A 122 13.78 7.08 -7.50
C SER A 122 12.77 8.18 -7.89
N LYS A 123 11.99 8.00 -8.95
CA LYS A 123 10.95 8.93 -9.39
C LYS A 123 9.77 8.97 -8.42
N GLN A 124 9.07 10.10 -8.35
CA GLN A 124 7.84 10.25 -7.56
C GLN A 124 6.72 9.30 -8.03
N LEU A 125 6.62 9.12 -9.34
CA LEU A 125 5.68 8.21 -10.01
C LEU A 125 6.41 7.02 -10.65
N GLY A 126 7.52 6.59 -10.04
CA GLY A 126 8.33 5.48 -10.50
C GLY A 126 7.64 4.12 -10.38
N HIS A 127 8.20 3.16 -11.08
CA HIS A 127 7.81 1.76 -11.00
C HIS A 127 8.69 1.00 -10.00
N TYR A 128 8.18 -0.12 -9.54
CA TYR A 128 8.92 -1.10 -8.76
C TYR A 128 8.70 -2.48 -9.37
N TYR A 129 9.75 -3.28 -9.42
CA TYR A 129 9.66 -4.62 -10.01
C TYR A 129 10.54 -5.61 -9.27
N ARG A 130 10.20 -6.87 -9.42
CA ARG A 130 10.92 -7.97 -8.80
C ARG A 130 10.63 -9.30 -9.50
N PRO A 131 11.49 -10.30 -9.36
CA PRO A 131 11.11 -11.68 -9.64
C PRO A 131 9.97 -12.14 -8.73
N SER A 132 9.14 -13.07 -9.23
CA SER A 132 8.21 -13.82 -8.38
C SER A 132 8.98 -14.68 -7.37
N PRO A 133 8.35 -15.06 -6.23
CA PRO A 133 9.02 -15.88 -5.22
C PRO A 133 9.53 -17.24 -5.72
N ASP A 134 8.90 -17.80 -6.75
CA ASP A 134 9.33 -19.03 -7.43
C ASP A 134 10.40 -18.78 -8.52
N GLY A 135 10.79 -17.53 -8.74
CA GLY A 135 11.79 -17.15 -9.73
C GLY A 135 11.39 -17.37 -11.18
N GLN A 136 10.09 -17.52 -11.49
CA GLN A 136 9.65 -17.85 -12.85
C GLN A 136 9.00 -16.69 -13.61
N ARG A 137 8.70 -15.57 -12.95
CA ARG A 137 8.00 -14.41 -13.51
C ARG A 137 8.68 -13.12 -13.12
N ILE A 138 8.38 -12.04 -13.84
CA ILE A 138 8.64 -10.67 -13.37
C ILE A 138 7.30 -10.05 -12.98
N LEU A 139 7.30 -9.45 -11.79
CA LEU A 139 6.21 -8.61 -11.28
C LEU A 139 6.62 -7.17 -11.41
N LEU A 140 5.71 -6.31 -11.91
CA LEU A 140 5.93 -4.87 -11.97
C LEU A 140 4.70 -4.15 -11.43
N GLY A 141 4.94 -3.13 -10.61
CA GLY A 141 3.90 -2.30 -10.05
C GLY A 141 4.18 -0.81 -10.16
N GLY A 142 3.12 -0.03 -10.01
CA GLY A 142 3.18 1.42 -10.02
C GLY A 142 1.90 2.04 -9.48
N ARG A 143 1.87 3.37 -9.38
CA ARG A 143 0.67 4.11 -8.99
C ARG A 143 -0.17 4.43 -10.22
N ARG A 144 -1.49 4.31 -10.08
CA ARG A 144 -2.40 4.70 -11.16
C ARG A 144 -2.38 6.22 -11.33
N MET A 145 -2.11 6.65 -12.55
CA MET A 145 -2.07 8.07 -12.93
C MET A 145 -3.36 8.56 -13.62
N HIS A 146 -4.24 7.65 -14.05
CA HIS A 146 -5.45 7.96 -14.80
C HIS A 146 -6.68 7.23 -14.25
N LYS A 147 -7.86 7.83 -14.44
CA LYS A 147 -9.13 7.21 -14.01
C LYS A 147 -9.52 5.98 -14.85
N GLN A 148 -9.12 5.94 -16.12
CA GLN A 148 -9.49 4.83 -17.02
C GLN A 148 -8.78 3.52 -16.67
N GLU A 149 -9.56 2.51 -16.37
CA GLU A 149 -9.10 1.16 -15.99
C GLU A 149 -8.65 0.33 -17.19
N SER A 150 -9.32 0.49 -18.33
CA SER A 150 -9.14 -0.34 -19.53
C SER A 150 -7.71 -0.36 -20.11
N SER A 151 -6.91 0.68 -19.85
CA SER A 151 -5.52 0.78 -20.31
C SER A 151 -4.47 0.54 -19.23
N ALA A 152 -4.87 0.19 -18.00
CA ALA A 152 -3.94 0.07 -16.88
C ALA A 152 -2.94 -1.08 -17.06
N LYS A 153 -3.44 -2.25 -17.45
CA LYS A 153 -2.60 -3.43 -17.73
C LYS A 153 -1.61 -3.15 -18.85
N GLN A 154 -2.05 -2.49 -19.93
CA GLN A 154 -1.20 -2.15 -21.06
C GLN A 154 -0.11 -1.15 -20.66
N ARG A 155 -0.44 -0.09 -19.93
CA ARG A 155 0.55 0.89 -19.45
C ARG A 155 1.66 0.27 -18.61
N LEU A 156 1.30 -0.66 -17.72
CA LEU A 156 2.31 -1.38 -16.93
C LEU A 156 3.13 -2.33 -17.78
N HIS A 157 2.53 -2.94 -18.80
CA HIS A 157 3.26 -3.75 -19.77
C HIS A 157 4.24 -2.89 -20.61
N ASP A 158 3.80 -1.74 -21.09
CA ASP A 158 4.67 -0.80 -21.82
C ASP A 158 5.85 -0.34 -20.94
N ALA A 159 5.58 -0.01 -19.66
CA ALA A 159 6.64 0.32 -18.71
C ALA A 159 7.60 -0.85 -18.45
N LEU A 160 7.10 -2.09 -18.43
CA LEU A 160 7.95 -3.28 -18.33
C LEU A 160 8.82 -3.45 -19.57
N ALA A 161 8.28 -3.21 -20.77
CA ALA A 161 9.02 -3.24 -22.03
C ALA A 161 10.06 -2.12 -22.15
N GLU A 162 9.83 -0.96 -21.53
CA GLU A 162 10.86 0.08 -21.39
C GLU A 162 12.03 -0.35 -20.50
N ILE A 163 11.76 -1.13 -19.45
CA ILE A 163 12.78 -1.65 -18.53
C ILE A 163 13.53 -2.82 -19.17
N PHE A 164 12.78 -3.73 -19.78
CA PHE A 164 13.27 -4.95 -20.42
C PHE A 164 12.67 -5.08 -21.83
N PRO A 165 13.31 -4.51 -22.86
CA PRO A 165 12.78 -4.54 -24.25
C PRO A 165 12.50 -5.95 -24.76
N GLU A 166 13.24 -6.96 -24.29
CA GLU A 166 13.05 -8.37 -24.61
C GLU A 166 11.73 -8.99 -24.06
N LEU A 167 11.00 -8.24 -23.22
CA LEU A 167 9.67 -8.64 -22.71
C LEU A 167 8.50 -7.97 -23.43
N LYS A 168 8.75 -7.23 -24.52
CA LYS A 168 7.73 -6.48 -25.27
C LYS A 168 6.55 -7.35 -25.72
N ASP A 169 6.83 -8.57 -26.17
CA ASP A 169 5.80 -9.50 -26.67
C ASP A 169 5.37 -10.53 -25.62
N THR A 170 5.81 -10.37 -24.37
CA THR A 170 5.48 -11.28 -23.26
C THR A 170 4.04 -11.07 -22.80
N LYS A 171 3.30 -12.15 -22.62
CA LYS A 171 1.93 -12.10 -22.11
C LYS A 171 1.91 -11.73 -20.64
N ILE A 172 0.90 -10.96 -20.25
CA ILE A 172 0.61 -10.64 -18.84
C ILE A 172 -0.49 -11.56 -18.34
N ASP A 173 -0.11 -12.49 -17.47
CA ASP A 173 -1.01 -13.48 -16.88
C ASP A 173 -1.95 -12.87 -15.85
N SER A 174 -1.42 -11.98 -15.00
CA SER A 174 -2.20 -11.45 -13.88
C SER A 174 -2.07 -9.93 -13.81
N TYR A 175 -3.18 -9.30 -13.45
CA TYR A 175 -3.27 -7.90 -13.10
C TYR A 175 -4.12 -7.76 -11.84
N TRP A 176 -3.66 -6.98 -10.89
CA TRP A 176 -4.43 -6.67 -9.68
C TRP A 176 -4.17 -5.24 -9.21
N ARG A 177 -5.03 -4.76 -8.34
CA ARG A 177 -4.95 -3.41 -7.78
C ARG A 177 -5.40 -3.40 -6.33
N GLY A 178 -4.98 -2.35 -5.61
CA GLY A 178 -5.42 -2.06 -4.26
C GLY A 178 -5.27 -0.57 -3.96
N PHE A 179 -5.82 -0.14 -2.84
CA PHE A 179 -5.67 1.24 -2.38
C PHE A 179 -4.55 1.36 -1.36
N VAL A 180 -3.80 2.46 -1.47
CA VAL A 180 -2.80 2.90 -0.50
C VAL A 180 -3.23 4.25 0.04
N ALA A 181 -3.22 4.44 1.36
CA ALA A 181 -3.59 5.70 1.98
C ALA A 181 -2.38 6.59 2.23
N PHE A 182 -2.55 7.86 1.89
CA PHE A 182 -1.61 8.93 2.19
C PHE A 182 -2.30 9.99 3.05
N PRO A 183 -1.80 10.30 4.27
CA PRO A 183 -2.12 11.56 4.94
C PRO A 183 -1.54 12.73 4.15
N PHE A 184 -2.04 13.95 4.40
CA PHE A 184 -1.59 15.14 3.67
C PHE A 184 -0.12 15.49 3.90
N ASP A 185 0.45 15.12 5.05
CA ASP A 185 1.87 15.28 5.39
C ASP A 185 2.74 14.05 5.07
N GLN A 186 2.15 13.01 4.49
CA GLN A 186 2.79 11.75 4.10
C GLN A 186 3.49 11.00 5.24
N LEU A 187 3.07 11.19 6.47
CA LEU A 187 3.58 10.48 7.65
C LEU A 187 2.53 9.47 8.17
N PRO A 188 2.93 8.26 8.56
CA PRO A 188 2.03 7.33 9.24
C PRO A 188 1.40 7.96 10.48
N LYS A 189 0.22 7.48 10.88
CA LYS A 189 -0.56 8.03 12.00
C LYS A 189 -0.96 6.97 13.00
N LEU A 190 -0.85 7.32 14.27
CA LEU A 190 -1.49 6.65 15.38
C LEU A 190 -2.36 7.69 16.11
N ALA A 191 -3.57 7.90 15.62
CA ALA A 191 -4.45 8.93 16.09
C ALA A 191 -5.55 8.35 17.00
N VAL A 192 -6.06 9.20 17.92
CA VAL A 192 -7.25 8.89 18.70
C VAL A 192 -8.29 9.98 18.45
N HIS A 193 -9.50 9.57 18.13
CA HIS A 193 -10.62 10.49 17.99
C HIS A 193 -11.89 9.87 18.55
N LYS A 194 -12.53 10.55 19.48
CA LYS A 194 -13.74 10.05 20.18
C LYS A 194 -13.56 8.62 20.73
N GLY A 195 -12.40 8.32 21.32
CA GLY A 195 -12.08 7.02 21.90
C GLY A 195 -11.73 5.91 20.91
N ILE A 196 -11.84 6.16 19.60
CA ILE A 196 -11.43 5.20 18.54
C ILE A 196 -9.96 5.43 18.21
N ILE A 197 -9.20 4.34 18.15
CA ILE A 197 -7.77 4.37 17.79
C ILE A 197 -7.62 4.08 16.30
N TYR A 198 -6.84 4.90 15.59
CA TYR A 198 -6.67 4.86 14.13
C TYR A 198 -5.20 4.68 13.73
N PRO A 199 -4.67 3.46 13.67
CA PRO A 199 -3.41 3.20 12.97
C PRO A 199 -3.67 3.30 11.45
N SER A 200 -3.08 4.30 10.76
CA SER A 200 -3.45 4.58 9.37
C SER A 200 -2.39 5.37 8.62
N GLY A 201 -2.58 5.54 7.30
CA GLY A 201 -1.79 6.43 6.48
C GLY A 201 -0.37 5.94 6.22
N PHE A 202 -0.18 4.67 5.90
CA PHE A 202 1.14 4.03 5.81
C PHE A 202 1.94 4.37 4.56
N CYS A 203 1.43 5.18 3.64
CA CYS A 203 2.13 5.73 2.46
C CYS A 203 2.81 4.67 1.56
N GLY A 204 2.26 3.46 1.48
CA GLY A 204 2.83 2.35 0.72
C GLY A 204 3.70 1.39 1.52
N SER A 205 4.10 1.73 2.75
CA SER A 205 4.94 0.91 3.62
C SER A 205 4.15 0.14 4.68
N GLY A 206 2.89 -0.22 4.39
CA GLY A 206 1.97 -0.88 5.31
C GLY A 206 2.47 -2.21 5.85
N THR A 207 3.28 -2.94 5.09
CA THR A 207 3.88 -4.19 5.54
C THR A 207 4.67 -4.06 6.85
N VAL A 208 5.32 -2.91 7.05
CA VAL A 208 6.06 -2.60 8.28
C VAL A 208 5.17 -1.83 9.26
N TRP A 209 4.63 -0.68 8.83
CA TRP A 209 3.96 0.26 9.72
C TRP A 209 2.63 -0.25 10.26
N ALA A 210 1.87 -1.03 9.49
CA ALA A 210 0.58 -1.55 9.96
C ALA A 210 0.76 -2.49 11.16
N ARG A 211 1.78 -3.37 11.12
CA ARG A 211 2.08 -4.27 12.24
C ARG A 211 2.54 -3.51 13.48
N TRP A 212 3.50 -2.61 13.29
CA TRP A 212 4.09 -1.86 14.40
C TRP A 212 3.06 -0.92 15.06
N LEU A 213 2.29 -0.17 14.25
CA LEU A 213 1.24 0.72 14.78
C LEU A 213 0.04 -0.07 15.34
N GLY A 214 -0.24 -1.26 14.81
CA GLY A 214 -1.23 -2.18 15.37
C GLY A 214 -0.85 -2.63 16.78
N GLN A 215 0.42 -3.00 17.00
CA GLN A 215 0.95 -3.31 18.33
C GLN A 215 0.84 -2.11 19.28
N LYS A 216 1.21 -0.91 18.81
CA LYS A 216 1.08 0.30 19.63
C LYS A 216 -0.38 0.63 19.98
N ALA A 217 -1.31 0.40 19.05
CA ALA A 217 -2.74 0.54 19.32
C ALA A 217 -3.23 -0.46 20.39
N ALA A 218 -2.75 -1.70 20.37
CA ALA A 218 -3.06 -2.69 21.41
C ALA A 218 -2.51 -2.27 22.78
N PHE A 219 -1.26 -1.80 22.84
CA PHE A 219 -0.65 -1.28 24.08
C PHE A 219 -1.44 -0.11 24.67
N MET A 220 -1.97 0.79 23.82
CA MET A 220 -2.85 1.87 24.31
C MET A 220 -4.13 1.34 25.00
N ILE A 221 -4.69 0.25 24.52
CA ILE A 221 -5.88 -0.39 25.13
C ILE A 221 -5.52 -1.05 26.46
N LEU A 222 -4.35 -1.69 26.52
CA LEU A 222 -3.86 -2.39 27.71
C LEU A 222 -3.31 -1.45 28.79
N GLY A 223 -3.22 -0.14 28.52
CA GLY A 223 -2.61 0.83 29.44
C GLY A 223 -1.09 0.74 29.51
N GLU A 224 -0.47 0.09 28.52
CA GLU A 224 0.98 -0.05 28.40
C GLU A 224 1.62 1.14 27.68
N ALA A 225 2.95 1.26 27.80
CA ALA A 225 3.70 2.31 27.09
C ALA A 225 3.60 2.14 25.58
N ALA A 226 2.89 3.05 24.95
CA ALA A 226 2.66 3.08 23.50
C ALA A 226 3.40 4.28 22.84
N GLU A 227 4.69 4.42 23.14
CA GLU A 227 5.50 5.49 22.56
C GLU A 227 5.68 5.26 21.05
N SER A 228 5.51 6.35 20.30
CA SER A 228 5.64 6.36 18.85
C SER A 228 5.82 7.79 18.36
N ALA A 229 6.76 8.01 17.45
CA ALA A 229 6.92 9.29 16.76
C ALA A 229 5.67 9.65 15.91
N PHE A 230 4.79 8.70 15.63
CA PHE A 230 3.55 8.90 14.86
C PHE A 230 2.30 9.10 15.73
N LYS A 231 2.45 9.04 17.06
CA LYS A 231 1.37 9.31 18.01
C LYS A 231 1.13 10.81 18.09
N ASN A 232 -0.14 11.21 18.13
CA ASN A 232 -0.56 12.62 18.28
C ASN A 232 -0.12 13.57 17.16
N LEU A 233 0.35 13.06 16.02
CA LEU A 233 0.60 13.91 14.86
C LEU A 233 -0.72 14.49 14.34
N PRO A 234 -0.73 15.75 13.85
CA PRO A 234 -1.92 16.36 13.30
C PRO A 234 -2.53 15.51 12.18
N MET A 235 -3.84 15.32 12.26
CA MET A 235 -4.64 14.68 11.21
C MET A 235 -5.28 15.76 10.34
N MET A 236 -4.51 16.29 9.39
CA MET A 236 -4.94 17.38 8.50
C MET A 236 -6.06 16.95 7.54
N THR A 237 -6.87 17.90 7.11
CA THR A 237 -7.86 17.76 6.06
C THR A 237 -7.96 19.05 5.26
N LEU A 238 -8.55 18.99 4.08
CA LEU A 238 -8.83 20.17 3.25
C LEU A 238 -10.31 20.54 3.31
N PRO A 239 -10.66 21.83 3.16
CA PRO A 239 -12.04 22.25 2.90
C PRO A 239 -12.63 21.49 1.71
N LEU A 240 -13.91 21.11 1.78
CA LEU A 240 -14.63 20.39 0.73
C LEU A 240 -14.09 18.98 0.39
N TYR A 241 -13.08 18.49 1.08
CA TYR A 241 -12.58 17.13 0.90
C TYR A 241 -13.37 16.14 1.77
N SER A 242 -14.06 15.21 1.13
CA SER A 242 -14.89 14.18 1.79
C SER A 242 -14.33 12.76 1.69
N GLY A 243 -13.09 12.61 1.19
CA GLY A 243 -12.44 11.31 0.97
C GLY A 243 -12.41 10.86 -0.50
N ASP A 244 -13.01 11.64 -1.41
CA ASP A 244 -12.82 11.48 -2.85
C ASP A 244 -11.79 12.53 -3.33
N PRO A 245 -10.58 12.12 -3.75
CA PRO A 245 -9.48 13.03 -4.02
C PRO A 245 -9.62 13.67 -5.41
N TRP A 246 -10.56 14.59 -5.56
CA TRP A 246 -10.84 15.34 -6.80
C TRP A 246 -9.60 16.08 -7.35
N PHE A 247 -8.68 16.48 -6.48
CA PHE A 247 -7.42 17.16 -6.83
C PHE A 247 -6.32 16.23 -7.29
N LEU A 248 -6.46 14.91 -7.11
CA LEU A 248 -5.40 13.93 -7.39
C LEU A 248 -4.89 13.97 -8.84
N PRO A 249 -5.73 14.15 -9.88
CA PRO A 249 -5.22 14.27 -11.26
C PRO A 249 -4.26 15.44 -11.45
N LEU A 250 -4.51 16.59 -10.80
CA LEU A 250 -3.63 17.75 -10.84
C LEU A 250 -2.32 17.49 -10.12
N ALA A 251 -2.38 16.91 -8.92
CA ALA A 251 -1.19 16.51 -8.16
C ALA A 251 -0.32 15.52 -8.94
N MET A 252 -0.93 14.51 -9.58
CA MET A 252 -0.22 13.53 -10.39
C MET A 252 0.43 14.15 -11.64
N SER A 253 -0.24 15.13 -12.26
CA SER A 253 0.32 15.88 -13.41
C SER A 253 1.53 16.72 -12.98
N TYR A 254 1.47 17.36 -11.82
CA TYR A 254 2.61 18.08 -11.23
C TYR A 254 3.80 17.16 -10.95
N TYR A 255 3.58 16.01 -10.31
CA TYR A 255 4.66 15.05 -10.05
C TYR A 255 5.29 14.49 -11.35
N ARG A 256 4.45 14.26 -12.38
CA ARG A 256 4.95 13.84 -13.71
C ARG A 256 5.85 14.89 -14.34
N LEU A 257 5.46 16.15 -14.28
CA LEU A 257 6.28 17.25 -14.78
C LEU A 257 7.60 17.34 -14.02
N ARG A 258 7.55 17.27 -12.71
CA ARG A 258 8.73 17.28 -11.84
C ARG A 258 9.68 16.11 -12.13
N ASP A 259 9.15 14.89 -12.32
CA ASP A 259 9.95 13.72 -12.69
C ASP A 259 10.64 13.90 -14.05
N ARG A 260 9.97 14.54 -15.03
CA ARG A 260 10.58 14.85 -16.33
C ARG A 260 11.71 15.87 -16.22
N LEU A 261 11.51 16.94 -15.46
CA LEU A 261 12.51 17.98 -15.26
C LEU A 261 13.74 17.47 -14.51
N SER A 262 13.56 16.59 -13.52
CA SER A 262 14.68 16.01 -12.75
C SER A 262 15.56 15.06 -13.60
N VAL A 263 15.06 14.51 -14.69
CA VAL A 263 15.82 13.66 -15.62
C VAL A 263 16.55 14.50 -16.68
N SER A 264 16.07 15.72 -16.96
CA SER A 264 16.64 16.60 -18.00
C SER A 264 17.87 17.40 -17.54
N THR A 265 18.31 17.26 -16.30
CA THR A 265 19.48 17.97 -15.73
C THR A 265 20.77 17.13 -15.78
N LYS A 266 20.90 16.23 -16.74
CA LYS A 266 22.15 15.51 -17.05
C LYS A 266 22.74 15.99 -18.37
#